data_6902be9c4ccd219d6d7ec44d427f0212
#
_entry.id   6902be9c4ccd219d6d7ec44d427f0212
#
_cell.length_a   1.000
_cell.length_b   1.000
_cell.length_c   1.000
_cell.angle_alpha   90.00
_cell.angle_beta   90.00
_cell.angle_gamma   90.00
#
_symmetry.space_group_name_H-M   'P 1'
#
loop_
_entity.id
_entity.type
_entity.pdbx_description
1 polymer ?
#
loop_
_entity_poly.entity_id
_entity_poly.type
_entity_poly.pdbx_seq_one_letter_code
_entity_poly.pdbx_strand_id
1 'polypeptide(L)'
;MVRLPLTPAEIERGERLGALLRRARGERSMLGVALDAGVSPETLRKIESGRVATPAFATIGAIAHVLGLSLDEVWAEVGPQPVDATRTRLAS
;
A
#
# COMPACT_ATOMS: atom_id res chain seq x y z
N MET A 1 12.98 12.20 -20.56
CA MET A 1 11.68 12.46 -19.94
C MET A 1 11.87 12.87 -18.49
N VAL A 2 11.25 13.94 -18.09
CA VAL A 2 11.35 14.42 -16.73
C VAL A 2 10.26 13.77 -15.90
N ARG A 3 10.65 13.17 -14.78
CA ARG A 3 9.70 12.57 -13.86
C ARG A 3 9.28 13.64 -12.85
N LEU A 4 7.97 13.81 -12.72
CA LEU A 4 7.46 14.75 -11.75
C LEU A 4 7.66 14.20 -10.34
N PRO A 5 7.98 15.06 -9.38
CA PRO A 5 8.10 14.62 -7.99
C PRO A 5 6.73 14.18 -7.46
N LEU A 6 6.76 13.31 -6.47
CA LEU A 6 5.53 12.86 -5.82
C LEU A 6 4.87 14.03 -5.12
N THR A 7 3.55 14.06 -5.21
CA THR A 7 2.78 15.05 -4.47
C THR A 7 2.72 14.65 -3.00
N PRO A 8 2.41 15.59 -2.08
CA PRO A 8 2.23 15.22 -0.67
C PRO A 8 1.19 14.13 -0.48
N ALA A 9 0.12 14.13 -1.27
CA ALA A 9 -0.91 13.11 -1.18
C ALA A 9 -0.37 11.74 -1.57
N GLU A 10 0.49 11.68 -2.58
CA GLU A 10 1.11 10.43 -3.01
C GLU A 10 2.09 9.91 -1.97
N ILE A 11 2.87 10.80 -1.36
CA ILE A 11 3.79 10.43 -0.30
C ILE A 11 3.03 9.83 0.87
N GLU A 12 1.95 10.47 1.27
CA GLU A 12 1.10 9.99 2.36
C GLU A 12 0.50 8.63 2.04
N ARG A 13 0.05 8.44 0.80
CA ARG A 13 -0.50 7.16 0.37
C ARG A 13 0.52 6.05 0.51
N GLY A 14 1.74 6.30 0.05
CA GLY A 14 2.82 5.32 0.16
C GLY A 14 3.12 4.97 1.61
N GLU A 15 3.11 5.97 2.48
CA GLU A 15 3.37 5.75 3.90
C GLU A 15 2.26 4.94 4.56
N ARG A 16 1.00 5.23 4.22
CA ARG A 16 -0.12 4.48 4.77
C ARG A 16 -0.09 3.03 4.29
N LEU A 17 0.21 2.83 3.00
CA LEU A 17 0.30 1.49 2.46
C LEU A 17 1.42 0.71 3.14
N GLY A 18 2.59 1.31 3.26
CA GLY A 18 3.73 0.66 3.90
C GLY A 18 3.43 0.27 5.34
N ALA A 19 2.78 1.16 6.08
CA ALA A 19 2.42 0.90 7.47
C ALA A 19 1.40 -0.22 7.58
N LEU A 20 0.42 -0.25 6.69
CA LEU A 20 -0.58 -1.32 6.67
C LEU A 20 0.07 -2.68 6.45
N LEU A 21 0.93 -2.77 5.44
CA LEU A 21 1.58 -4.03 5.12
C LEU A 21 2.51 -4.48 6.24
N ARG A 22 3.22 -3.54 6.86
CA ARG A 22 4.09 -3.87 7.98
C ARG A 22 3.31 -4.41 9.16
N ARG A 23 2.18 -3.79 9.49
CA ARG A 23 1.33 -4.27 10.57
C ARG A 23 0.78 -5.65 10.28
N ALA A 24 0.33 -5.87 9.04
CA ALA A 24 -0.24 -7.15 8.65
C ALA A 24 0.81 -8.25 8.63
N ARG A 25 2.05 -7.91 8.25
CA ARG A 25 3.13 -8.89 8.26
C ARG A 25 3.48 -9.33 9.68
N GLY A 26 3.41 -8.40 10.62
CA GLY A 26 3.69 -8.72 12.02
C GLY A 26 5.07 -9.33 12.19
N GLU A 27 5.13 -10.49 12.79
CA GLU A 27 6.41 -11.16 13.09
C GLU A 27 6.90 -12.06 11.96
N ARG A 28 6.15 -12.16 10.86
CA ARG A 28 6.60 -12.96 9.72
C ARG A 28 7.80 -12.28 9.08
N SER A 29 8.76 -13.09 8.60
CA SER A 29 9.96 -12.52 7.99
C SER A 29 9.62 -11.86 6.66
N MET A 30 10.34 -10.80 6.34
CA MET A 30 10.17 -10.14 5.05
C MET A 30 10.50 -11.09 3.91
N LEU A 31 11.56 -11.87 4.06
CA LEU A 31 11.93 -12.84 3.04
C LEU A 31 10.84 -13.88 2.82
N GLY A 32 10.27 -14.40 3.89
CA GLY A 32 9.22 -15.40 3.78
C GLY A 32 7.98 -14.86 3.07
N VAL A 33 7.54 -13.67 3.44
CA VAL A 33 6.38 -13.06 2.80
C VAL A 33 6.66 -12.76 1.33
N ALA A 34 7.84 -12.24 1.03
CA ALA A 34 8.21 -11.93 -0.34
C ALA A 34 8.23 -13.20 -1.20
N LEU A 35 8.81 -14.27 -0.68
CA LEU A 35 8.83 -15.53 -1.41
C LEU A 35 7.43 -16.06 -1.66
N ASP A 36 6.58 -16.04 -0.65
CA ASP A 36 5.21 -16.52 -0.80
C ASP A 36 4.41 -15.67 -1.79
N ALA A 37 4.68 -14.38 -1.84
CA ALA A 37 3.99 -13.48 -2.75
C ALA A 37 4.60 -13.47 -4.16
N GLY A 38 5.77 -14.08 -4.32
CA GLY A 38 6.43 -14.08 -5.63
C GLY A 38 7.04 -12.75 -6.00
N VAL A 39 7.40 -11.93 -5.00
CA VAL A 39 8.05 -10.64 -5.23
C VAL A 39 9.42 -10.65 -4.60
N SER A 40 10.29 -9.74 -5.04
CA SER A 40 11.62 -9.69 -4.42
C SER A 40 11.52 -9.07 -3.03
N PRO A 41 12.38 -9.51 -2.10
CA PRO A 41 12.40 -8.89 -0.77
C PRO A 41 12.68 -7.40 -0.84
N GLU A 42 13.47 -6.97 -1.80
CA GLU A 42 13.76 -5.57 -1.97
C GLU A 42 12.52 -4.77 -2.37
N THR A 43 11.71 -5.34 -3.26
CA THR A 43 10.45 -4.71 -3.64
C THR A 43 9.54 -4.55 -2.43
N LEU A 44 9.40 -5.61 -1.63
CA LEU A 44 8.58 -5.55 -0.43
C LEU A 44 9.12 -4.51 0.55
N ARG A 45 10.44 -4.47 0.73
CA ARG A 45 11.06 -3.50 1.62
C ARG A 45 10.75 -2.07 1.19
N LYS A 46 10.85 -1.80 -0.11
CA LYS A 46 10.57 -0.46 -0.62
C LYS A 46 9.12 -0.05 -0.37
N ILE A 47 8.20 -0.98 -0.58
CA ILE A 47 6.79 -0.69 -0.35
C ILE A 47 6.53 -0.43 1.13
N GLU A 48 7.07 -1.28 2.01
CA GLU A 48 6.86 -1.11 3.45
C GLU A 48 7.51 0.16 3.99
N SER A 49 8.54 0.65 3.32
CA SER A 49 9.20 1.88 3.76
C SER A 49 8.44 3.14 3.34
N GLY A 50 7.36 2.97 2.58
CA GLY A 50 6.55 4.09 2.15
C GLY A 50 7.06 4.80 0.90
N ARG A 51 8.06 4.26 0.25
CA ARG A 51 8.67 4.91 -0.92
C ARG A 51 7.91 4.72 -2.21
N VAL A 52 6.94 3.81 -2.23
CA VAL A 52 6.19 3.50 -3.44
C VAL A 52 4.74 3.87 -3.25
N ALA A 53 4.29 4.92 -3.92
CA ALA A 53 2.93 5.42 -3.79
C ALA A 53 1.93 4.55 -4.55
N THR A 54 2.35 4.03 -5.69
CA THR A 54 1.45 3.26 -6.55
C THR A 54 2.16 2.02 -7.08
N PRO A 55 2.31 0.98 -6.24
CA PRO A 55 2.85 -0.29 -6.73
C PRO A 55 1.91 -0.89 -7.77
N ALA A 56 2.45 -1.76 -8.60
CA ALA A 56 1.62 -2.46 -9.57
C ALA A 56 0.51 -3.23 -8.85
N PHE A 57 -0.67 -3.23 -9.46
CA PHE A 57 -1.82 -3.88 -8.86
C PHE A 57 -1.55 -5.37 -8.55
N ALA A 58 -0.91 -6.08 -9.49
CA ALA A 58 -0.63 -7.49 -9.28
C ALA A 58 0.31 -7.71 -8.10
N THR A 59 1.28 -6.81 -7.91
CA THR A 59 2.21 -6.89 -6.79
C THR A 59 1.46 -6.74 -5.47
N ILE A 60 0.60 -5.73 -5.38
CA ILE A 60 -0.17 -5.50 -4.17
C ILE A 60 -1.16 -6.63 -3.92
N GLY A 61 -1.81 -7.11 -4.98
CA GLY A 61 -2.74 -8.24 -4.84
C GLY A 61 -2.07 -9.47 -4.27
N ALA A 62 -0.88 -9.79 -4.76
CA ALA A 62 -0.13 -10.96 -4.29
C ALA A 62 0.27 -10.81 -2.83
N ILE A 63 0.79 -9.64 -2.45
CA ILE A 63 1.22 -9.40 -1.08
C ILE A 63 0.01 -9.44 -0.14
N ALA A 64 -1.08 -8.77 -0.51
CA ALA A 64 -2.28 -8.74 0.30
C ALA A 64 -2.83 -10.15 0.53
N HIS A 65 -2.84 -10.96 -0.52
CA HIS A 65 -3.30 -12.34 -0.42
C HIS A 65 -2.49 -13.14 0.62
N VAL A 66 -1.17 -13.01 0.56
CA VAL A 66 -0.28 -13.71 1.49
C VAL A 66 -0.50 -13.24 2.92
N LEU A 67 -0.76 -11.95 3.11
CA LEU A 67 -0.94 -11.37 4.44
C LEU A 67 -2.37 -11.52 4.97
N GLY A 68 -3.27 -12.06 4.18
CA GLY A 68 -4.65 -12.22 4.61
C GLY A 68 -5.45 -10.92 4.58
N LEU A 69 -5.02 -9.96 3.78
CA LEU A 69 -5.73 -8.69 3.62
C LEU A 69 -6.61 -8.77 2.39
N SER A 70 -7.83 -8.23 2.50
CA SER A 70 -8.67 -8.07 1.32
C SER A 70 -8.25 -6.81 0.58
N LEU A 71 -8.57 -6.75 -0.72
CA LEU A 71 -8.28 -5.55 -1.47
C LEU A 71 -9.12 -4.37 -0.97
N ASP A 72 -10.30 -4.65 -0.43
CA ASP A 72 -11.11 -3.60 0.17
C ASP A 72 -10.43 -2.99 1.40
N GLU A 73 -9.79 -3.83 2.22
CA GLU A 73 -9.04 -3.32 3.37
C GLU A 73 -7.88 -2.44 2.92
N VAL A 74 -7.18 -2.88 1.87
CA VAL A 74 -6.07 -2.09 1.33
C VAL A 74 -6.60 -0.77 0.79
N TRP A 75 -7.69 -0.80 0.04
CA TRP A 75 -8.26 0.41 -0.53
C TRP A 75 -8.75 1.37 0.53
N ALA A 76 -9.34 0.85 1.61
CA ALA A 76 -9.79 1.70 2.70
C ALA A 76 -8.64 2.49 3.32
N GLU A 77 -7.44 1.89 3.31
CA GLU A 77 -6.27 2.52 3.90
C GLU A 77 -5.60 3.51 2.94
N VAL A 78 -5.52 3.14 1.65
CA VAL A 78 -4.71 3.90 0.70
C VAL A 78 -5.52 4.70 -0.31
N GLY A 79 -6.80 4.44 -0.43
CA GLY A 79 -7.64 5.19 -1.36
C GLY A 79 -7.81 6.63 -0.91
N PRO A 80 -8.46 7.45 -1.73
CA PRO A 80 -8.69 8.84 -1.36
C PRO A 80 -9.39 8.93 -0.02
N GLN A 81 -8.82 9.70 0.90
CA GLN A 81 -9.41 9.90 2.22
C GLN A 81 -10.32 11.11 2.16
N PRO A 82 -11.56 10.99 2.61
CA PRO A 82 -12.44 12.15 2.61
C PRO A 82 -11.94 13.18 3.60
N VAL A 83 -11.82 14.42 3.15
CA VAL A 83 -11.47 15.52 4.03
C VAL A 83 -12.66 15.80 4.95
N ASP A 84 -13.85 15.59 4.41
CA ASP A 84 -15.09 15.87 5.10
C ASP A 84 -16.10 14.81 4.67
N ALA A 85 -16.44 13.89 5.55
CA ALA A 85 -17.36 12.80 5.24
C ALA A 85 -18.74 13.32 4.87
N THR A 86 -19.20 14.39 5.53
CA THR A 86 -20.49 15.00 5.23
C THR A 86 -20.49 15.56 3.83
N ARG A 87 -19.42 16.23 3.48
CA ARG A 87 -19.29 16.82 2.15
C ARG A 87 -19.27 15.73 1.09
N THR A 88 -18.54 14.65 1.34
CA THR A 88 -18.49 13.55 0.39
C THR A 88 -19.87 12.96 0.17
N ARG A 89 -20.63 12.82 1.24
CA ARG A 89 -21.97 12.28 1.17
C ARG A 89 -22.91 13.17 0.39
N LEU A 90 -22.78 14.47 0.57
CA LEU A 90 -23.60 15.43 -0.15
C LEU A 90 -23.28 15.48 -1.62
N ALA A 91 -22.06 15.16 -1.98
CA ALA A 91 -21.63 15.20 -3.38
C ALA A 91 -22.06 13.97 -4.16
N SER A 92 -22.46 12.92 -3.50
CA SER A 92 -22.85 11.69 -4.20
C SER A 92 -24.30 11.62 -4.59
#